data_21e3f045716847621a189d5e4f5bac40
#
_entry.id   21e3f045716847621a189d5e4f5bac40
#
_cell.length_a   1.000
_cell.length_b   1.000
_cell.length_c   1.000
_cell.angle_alpha   90.00
_cell.angle_beta   90.00
_cell.angle_gamma   90.00
#
_symmetry.space_group_name_H-M   'P 1'
#
loop_
_entity.id
_entity.type
_entity.pdbx_description
1 polymer ?
#
loop_
_entity_poly.entity_id
_entity_poly.type
_entity_poly.pdbx_seq_one_letter_code
_entity_poly.pdbx_strand_id
1 'polypeptide(L)'
;GTAQIWVDDNPAVVIDGSNGEHIDQIVLTDLGIGEHILHIKLLENKKFEIVCIAVSGERSYWNGRYYLENVANNLRLTISDNDITMNPNGTGFNVSHTDDGYIAFNENNSYLSVNAATGALELSSASKFLYIDKGEKAAIRALANGKYLSQKDNIITASTSDIADNEYFLFKNEGDPTTINELRNNEIDCSVVSNQIIIKNAIGEQVNIFDLSGKLLYRQNISTDNENIYFNNGNYLIQIGDKTFKCNI
;
A
#
# COMPACT_ATOMS: atom_id res chain seq x y z
N GLY A 1 10.22 27.78 -17.06
CA GLY A 1 9.45 28.88 -16.47
C GLY A 1 9.46 28.82 -14.96
N THR A 2 9.05 29.89 -14.30
CA THR A 2 9.07 30.05 -12.84
C THR A 2 7.64 30.16 -12.31
N ALA A 3 7.35 29.45 -11.21
CA ALA A 3 6.05 29.50 -10.56
C ALA A 3 6.19 29.69 -9.05
N GLN A 4 5.18 30.30 -8.45
CA GLN A 4 4.94 30.25 -6.99
C GLN A 4 3.92 29.16 -6.70
N ILE A 5 4.19 28.35 -5.69
CA ILE A 5 3.31 27.29 -5.24
C ILE A 5 3.15 27.37 -3.72
N TRP A 6 1.93 27.29 -3.23
CA TRP A 6 1.63 27.28 -1.80
C TRP A 6 0.33 26.53 -1.53
N VAL A 7 0.11 26.17 -0.28
CA VAL A 7 -1.11 25.49 0.19
C VAL A 7 -1.79 26.38 1.21
N ASP A 8 -3.09 26.59 1.05
CA ASP A 8 -3.92 27.48 1.89
C ASP A 8 -3.29 28.88 2.03
N ASP A 9 -3.13 29.35 3.26
CA ASP A 9 -2.54 30.66 3.58
C ASP A 9 -1.03 30.58 3.91
N ASN A 10 -0.38 29.44 3.64
CA ASN A 10 1.05 29.26 3.92
C ASN A 10 1.92 30.08 2.96
N PRO A 11 3.17 30.40 3.36
CA PRO A 11 4.10 31.12 2.49
C PRO A 11 4.37 30.38 1.18
N ALA A 12 4.39 31.15 0.08
CA ALA A 12 4.64 30.58 -1.24
C ALA A 12 6.11 30.19 -1.42
N VAL A 13 6.33 29.02 -2.01
CA VAL A 13 7.65 28.55 -2.50
C VAL A 13 7.80 28.89 -3.97
N VAL A 14 8.95 29.45 -4.35
CA VAL A 14 9.27 29.76 -5.76
C VAL A 14 10.01 28.57 -6.35
N ILE A 15 9.48 28.03 -7.44
CA ILE A 15 10.08 26.91 -8.18
C ILE A 15 10.50 27.41 -9.55
N ASP A 16 11.79 27.26 -9.87
CA ASP A 16 12.36 27.57 -11.17
C ASP A 16 12.59 26.29 -11.98
N GLY A 17 11.70 26.03 -12.93
CA GLY A 17 11.80 24.93 -13.90
C GLY A 17 12.46 25.34 -15.22
N SER A 18 13.31 26.38 -15.26
CA SER A 18 13.88 26.90 -16.51
C SER A 18 14.90 25.97 -17.16
N ASN A 19 15.52 25.08 -16.40
CA ASN A 19 16.59 24.20 -16.91
C ASN A 19 16.07 22.96 -17.65
N GLY A 20 14.77 22.76 -17.75
CA GLY A 20 14.17 21.58 -18.39
C GLY A 20 14.39 20.27 -17.64
N GLU A 21 14.96 20.33 -16.46
CA GLU A 21 15.15 19.19 -15.56
C GLU A 21 13.89 18.93 -14.73
N HIS A 22 13.77 17.70 -14.30
CA HIS A 22 12.74 17.27 -13.38
C HIS A 22 13.09 17.77 -11.99
N ILE A 23 12.26 18.66 -11.44
CA ILE A 23 12.50 19.24 -10.11
C ILE A 23 11.41 18.72 -9.18
N ASP A 24 11.81 17.94 -8.19
CA ASP A 24 10.95 17.56 -7.09
C ASP A 24 11.14 18.56 -5.95
N GLN A 25 10.07 19.19 -5.55
CA GLN A 25 10.07 20.24 -4.54
C GLN A 25 9.02 19.96 -3.48
N ILE A 26 9.45 19.94 -2.22
CA ILE A 26 8.51 19.95 -1.09
C ILE A 26 8.02 21.38 -0.90
N VAL A 27 6.70 21.54 -1.00
CA VAL A 27 6.06 22.86 -0.88
C VAL A 27 5.64 23.12 0.56
N LEU A 28 5.18 22.10 1.26
CA LEU A 28 4.72 22.20 2.64
C LEU A 28 4.90 20.87 3.36
N THR A 29 5.33 20.92 4.61
CA THR A 29 5.31 19.81 5.57
C THR A 29 4.21 20.05 6.61
N ASP A 30 3.87 19.02 7.36
CA ASP A 30 2.91 19.07 8.47
C ASP A 30 1.51 19.59 8.09
N LEU A 31 1.06 19.20 6.91
CA LEU A 31 -0.30 19.47 6.45
C LEU A 31 -1.30 18.72 7.36
N GLY A 32 -2.23 19.45 7.99
CA GLY A 32 -3.24 18.87 8.87
C GLY A 32 -4.21 17.95 8.10
N ILE A 33 -5.10 17.27 8.84
CA ILE A 33 -6.18 16.47 8.23
C ILE A 33 -7.30 17.41 7.80
N GLY A 34 -7.73 17.34 6.54
CA GLY A 34 -8.84 18.14 6.02
C GLY A 34 -8.74 18.40 4.52
N GLU A 35 -9.59 19.30 4.05
CA GLU A 35 -9.51 19.82 2.70
C GLU A 35 -8.49 20.97 2.65
N HIS A 36 -7.65 20.95 1.63
CA HIS A 36 -6.60 21.94 1.44
C HIS A 36 -6.62 22.48 0.01
N ILE A 37 -6.28 23.74 -0.17
CA ILE A 37 -6.25 24.40 -1.48
C ILE A 37 -4.80 24.58 -1.90
N LEU A 38 -4.41 23.91 -2.99
CA LEU A 38 -3.13 24.15 -3.64
C LEU A 38 -3.22 25.30 -4.63
N HIS A 39 -2.43 26.33 -4.40
CA HIS A 39 -2.34 27.51 -5.25
C HIS A 39 -1.07 27.44 -6.13
N ILE A 40 -1.23 27.77 -7.41
CA ILE A 40 -0.13 27.81 -8.36
C ILE A 40 -0.24 29.10 -9.17
N LYS A 41 0.80 29.92 -9.11
CA LYS A 41 0.87 31.19 -9.83
C LYS A 41 2.12 31.22 -10.70
N LEU A 42 1.92 31.32 -12.03
CA LEU A 42 3.03 31.56 -12.95
C LEU A 42 3.57 32.97 -12.78
N LEU A 43 4.90 33.09 -12.65
CA LEU A 43 5.59 34.38 -12.54
C LEU A 43 6.06 34.95 -13.87
N GLU A 44 6.14 34.09 -14.88
CA GLU A 44 6.62 34.44 -16.23
C GLU A 44 5.63 33.94 -17.29
N ASN A 45 5.62 34.59 -18.43
CA ASN A 45 4.84 34.12 -19.59
C ASN A 45 5.63 33.02 -20.35
N LYS A 46 5.99 31.96 -19.65
CA LYS A 46 6.69 30.77 -20.15
C LYS A 46 5.97 29.50 -19.75
N LYS A 47 6.19 28.42 -20.49
CA LYS A 47 5.64 27.12 -20.14
C LYS A 47 6.21 26.67 -18.79
N PHE A 48 5.32 26.31 -17.88
CA PHE A 48 5.62 25.59 -16.64
C PHE A 48 4.73 24.35 -16.63
N GLU A 49 5.32 23.20 -16.47
CA GLU A 49 4.62 21.92 -16.52
C GLU A 49 4.67 21.24 -15.15
N ILE A 50 3.50 20.91 -14.62
CA ILE A 50 3.37 20.11 -13.41
C ILE A 50 3.12 18.69 -13.84
N VAL A 51 4.06 17.82 -13.57
CA VAL A 51 3.99 16.41 -13.97
C VAL A 51 3.27 15.58 -12.91
N CYS A 52 3.42 15.95 -11.63
CA CYS A 52 2.80 15.24 -10.53
C CYS A 52 2.62 16.18 -9.33
N ILE A 53 1.55 15.96 -8.58
CA ILE A 53 1.33 16.49 -7.24
C ILE A 53 1.21 15.29 -6.32
N ALA A 54 2.08 15.19 -5.32
CA ALA A 54 2.04 14.13 -4.35
C ALA A 54 1.72 14.70 -2.96
N VAL A 55 0.82 14.04 -2.25
CA VAL A 55 0.58 14.26 -0.84
C VAL A 55 1.04 13.00 -0.12
N SER A 56 2.05 13.12 0.73
CA SER A 56 2.53 12.02 1.56
C SER A 56 2.20 12.28 3.01
N GLY A 57 1.87 11.24 3.76
CA GLY A 57 1.64 11.31 5.20
C GLY A 57 2.33 10.14 5.89
N GLU A 58 2.46 10.20 7.21
CA GLU A 58 2.85 9.03 7.97
C GLU A 58 1.81 7.95 7.75
N ARG A 59 2.15 6.95 6.95
CA ARG A 59 1.35 5.75 6.80
C ARG A 59 1.92 4.70 7.74
N SER A 60 1.11 4.28 8.68
CA SER A 60 1.42 3.14 9.57
C SER A 60 1.54 1.80 8.83
N TYR A 61 1.53 1.81 7.50
CA TYR A 61 1.47 0.61 6.66
C TYR A 61 2.83 -0.09 6.45
N TRP A 62 3.94 0.62 6.64
CA TRP A 62 5.27 0.10 6.33
C TRP A 62 5.94 -0.53 7.55
N ASN A 63 5.26 -1.47 8.21
CA ASN A 63 5.85 -2.28 9.27
C ASN A 63 6.19 -3.66 8.72
N GLY A 64 7.49 -3.97 8.57
CA GLY A 64 7.94 -5.27 8.08
C GLY A 64 8.43 -5.24 6.64
N ARG A 65 8.42 -6.41 6.02
CA ARG A 65 8.89 -6.63 4.66
C ARG A 65 7.71 -6.86 3.72
N TYR A 66 7.81 -6.33 2.52
CA TYR A 66 6.75 -6.40 1.52
C TYR A 66 7.24 -6.97 0.21
N TYR A 67 6.47 -7.85 -0.38
CA TYR A 67 6.58 -8.19 -1.80
C TYR A 67 5.91 -7.11 -2.65
N LEU A 68 6.53 -6.79 -3.76
CA LEU A 68 5.95 -5.95 -4.80
C LEU A 68 5.38 -6.88 -5.88
N GLU A 69 4.05 -7.06 -5.90
CA GLU A 69 3.33 -7.97 -6.78
C GLU A 69 2.61 -7.19 -7.88
N ASN A 70 2.85 -7.53 -9.13
CA ASN A 70 2.16 -6.88 -10.24
C ASN A 70 0.72 -7.39 -10.37
N VAL A 71 -0.23 -6.46 -10.52
CA VAL A 71 -1.68 -6.77 -10.55
C VAL A 71 -2.08 -7.57 -11.79
N ALA A 72 -1.44 -7.34 -12.94
CA ALA A 72 -1.84 -7.95 -14.21
C ALA A 72 -1.55 -9.46 -14.28
N ASN A 73 -0.53 -9.96 -13.57
CA ASN A 73 -0.09 -11.35 -13.70
C ASN A 73 0.29 -12.04 -12.38
N ASN A 74 0.18 -11.35 -11.24
CA ASN A 74 0.53 -11.83 -9.90
C ASN A 74 2.00 -12.26 -9.74
N LEU A 75 2.89 -11.77 -10.61
CA LEU A 75 4.32 -11.96 -10.45
C LEU A 75 4.89 -10.92 -9.49
N ARG A 76 5.95 -11.30 -8.78
CA ARG A 76 6.60 -10.50 -7.77
C ARG A 76 7.99 -10.07 -8.22
N LEU A 77 8.36 -8.86 -7.82
CA LEU A 77 9.73 -8.39 -7.99
C LEU A 77 10.69 -9.31 -7.23
N THR A 78 11.67 -9.83 -7.94
CA THR A 78 12.63 -10.81 -7.43
C THR A 78 14.04 -10.39 -7.75
N ILE A 79 14.92 -10.46 -6.77
CA ILE A 79 16.36 -10.28 -6.91
C ILE A 79 17.04 -11.63 -6.74
N SER A 80 17.81 -12.05 -7.73
CA SER A 80 18.64 -13.26 -7.70
C SER A 80 19.99 -12.96 -8.34
N ASP A 81 21.07 -13.07 -7.57
CA ASP A 81 22.44 -12.86 -8.05
C ASP A 81 22.66 -11.52 -8.80
N ASN A 82 22.01 -10.44 -8.34
CA ASN A 82 21.93 -9.11 -8.95
C ASN A 82 21.00 -8.99 -10.19
N ASP A 83 20.42 -10.05 -10.68
CA ASP A 83 19.36 -9.97 -11.67
C ASP A 83 18.02 -9.59 -11.04
N ILE A 84 17.36 -8.60 -11.64
CA ILE A 84 16.06 -8.11 -11.17
C ILE A 84 15.00 -8.50 -12.19
N THR A 85 14.10 -9.38 -11.78
CA THR A 85 13.07 -9.98 -12.65
C THR A 85 11.73 -10.04 -11.93
N MET A 86 10.70 -10.48 -12.63
CA MET A 86 9.39 -10.78 -12.06
C MET A 86 9.16 -12.29 -12.07
N ASN A 87 8.90 -12.89 -10.92
CA ASN A 87 8.56 -14.31 -10.82
C ASN A 87 7.61 -14.59 -9.63
N PRO A 88 7.05 -15.80 -9.50
CA PRO A 88 6.06 -16.09 -8.45
C PRO A 88 6.60 -16.02 -7.01
N ASN A 89 7.90 -16.24 -6.79
CA ASN A 89 8.45 -16.32 -5.44
C ASN A 89 8.60 -14.94 -4.77
N GLY A 90 9.13 -13.96 -5.48
CA GLY A 90 9.36 -12.62 -4.98
C GLY A 90 10.55 -12.47 -4.01
N THR A 91 11.06 -11.25 -3.90
CA THR A 91 11.98 -10.81 -2.84
C THR A 91 11.23 -9.83 -1.93
N GLY A 92 11.26 -10.06 -0.63
CA GLY A 92 10.70 -9.12 0.34
C GLY A 92 11.63 -7.93 0.53
N PHE A 93 11.08 -6.74 0.52
CA PHE A 93 11.80 -5.48 0.72
C PHE A 93 11.37 -4.83 2.03
N ASN A 94 12.31 -4.30 2.80
CA ASN A 94 12.00 -3.29 3.78
C ASN A 94 11.62 -2.01 3.04
N VAL A 95 10.37 -1.59 3.18
CA VAL A 95 9.87 -0.34 2.58
C VAL A 95 9.88 0.73 3.64
N SER A 96 10.42 1.89 3.32
CA SER A 96 10.47 3.02 4.24
C SER A 96 10.19 4.33 3.52
N HIS A 97 9.71 5.33 4.28
CA HIS A 97 9.67 6.69 3.79
C HIS A 97 11.04 7.34 3.94
N THR A 98 11.42 8.13 2.96
CA THR A 98 12.57 9.03 3.04
C THR A 98 12.12 10.37 3.65
N ASP A 99 13.06 11.15 4.20
CA ASP A 99 12.76 12.45 4.83
C ASP A 99 12.12 13.45 3.86
N ASP A 100 12.31 13.26 2.57
CA ASP A 100 11.74 14.09 1.49
C ASP A 100 10.44 13.50 0.89
N GLY A 101 9.81 12.55 1.59
CA GLY A 101 8.46 12.06 1.28
C GLY A 101 8.38 10.99 0.18
N TYR A 102 9.51 10.49 -0.31
CA TYR A 102 9.55 9.35 -1.24
C TYR A 102 9.53 8.02 -0.49
N ILE A 103 9.39 6.93 -1.22
CA ILE A 103 9.59 5.59 -0.69
C ILE A 103 10.92 5.00 -1.17
N ALA A 104 11.52 4.18 -0.33
CA ALA A 104 12.71 3.41 -0.63
C ALA A 104 12.46 1.92 -0.40
N PHE A 105 13.01 1.09 -1.27
CA PHE A 105 13.00 -0.36 -1.15
C PHE A 105 14.40 -0.85 -0.81
N ASN A 106 14.56 -1.45 0.36
CA ASN A 106 15.84 -1.96 0.84
C ASN A 106 15.81 -3.48 0.99
N GLU A 107 16.85 -4.14 0.49
CA GLU A 107 17.11 -5.55 0.70
C GLU A 107 18.60 -5.75 0.98
N ASN A 108 18.94 -6.31 2.15
CA ASN A 108 20.30 -6.64 2.57
C ASN A 108 21.30 -5.46 2.40
N ASN A 109 20.93 -4.25 2.85
CA ASN A 109 21.69 -3.00 2.71
C ASN A 109 21.89 -2.51 1.26
N SER A 110 21.23 -3.11 0.30
CA SER A 110 21.16 -2.62 -1.07
C SER A 110 19.78 -2.05 -1.35
N TYR A 111 19.72 -0.96 -2.10
CA TYR A 111 18.48 -0.29 -2.44
C TYR A 111 18.13 -0.55 -3.90
N LEU A 112 16.86 -0.84 -4.15
CA LEU A 112 16.32 -0.85 -5.50
C LEU A 112 16.40 0.56 -6.07
N SER A 113 16.94 0.71 -7.26
CA SER A 113 17.10 1.96 -7.99
C SER A 113 16.76 1.78 -9.46
N VAL A 114 16.78 2.87 -10.21
CA VAL A 114 16.53 2.87 -11.65
C VAL A 114 17.65 3.61 -12.35
N ASN A 115 18.23 2.97 -13.36
CA ASN A 115 19.15 3.62 -14.28
C ASN A 115 18.39 4.67 -15.11
N ALA A 116 18.75 5.94 -14.96
CA ALA A 116 18.04 7.04 -15.57
C ALA A 116 18.01 7.00 -17.11
N ALA A 117 19.06 6.47 -17.73
CA ALA A 117 19.19 6.44 -19.19
C ALA A 117 18.42 5.27 -19.83
N THR A 118 18.41 4.11 -19.18
CA THR A 118 17.83 2.88 -19.75
C THR A 118 16.45 2.54 -19.16
N GLY A 119 16.13 3.05 -17.96
CA GLY A 119 14.95 2.65 -17.21
C GLY A 119 15.06 1.27 -16.54
N ALA A 120 16.19 0.58 -16.68
CA ALA A 120 16.42 -0.70 -16.04
C ALA A 120 16.49 -0.56 -14.51
N LEU A 121 15.96 -1.53 -13.78
CA LEU A 121 16.15 -1.59 -12.34
C LEU A 121 17.55 -2.10 -12.03
N GLU A 122 18.15 -1.56 -10.98
CA GLU A 122 19.49 -1.90 -10.50
C GLU A 122 19.56 -1.80 -8.98
N LEU A 123 20.58 -2.38 -8.38
CA LEU A 123 20.88 -2.22 -6.96
C LEU A 123 21.88 -1.07 -6.76
N SER A 124 21.60 -0.23 -5.77
CA SER A 124 22.35 1.00 -5.50
C SER A 124 22.52 1.25 -4.00
N SER A 125 23.17 2.33 -3.64
CA SER A 125 23.26 2.83 -2.26
C SER A 125 22.08 3.69 -1.83
N ALA A 126 21.17 4.05 -2.75
CA ALA A 126 19.98 4.86 -2.46
C ALA A 126 18.83 4.52 -3.39
N SER A 127 17.63 4.75 -2.93
CA SER A 127 16.38 4.51 -3.65
C SER A 127 15.42 5.67 -3.42
N LYS A 128 14.81 6.16 -4.49
CA LYS A 128 13.73 7.14 -4.38
C LYS A 128 12.66 6.87 -5.42
N PHE A 129 11.48 6.53 -4.92
CA PHE A 129 10.30 6.33 -5.74
C PHE A 129 9.12 7.12 -5.18
N LEU A 130 8.28 7.62 -6.04
CA LEU A 130 7.01 8.20 -5.67
C LEU A 130 5.95 7.08 -5.62
N TYR A 131 5.30 6.97 -4.48
CA TYR A 131 4.16 6.08 -4.29
C TYR A 131 2.88 6.82 -4.67
N ILE A 132 2.12 6.27 -5.62
CA ILE A 132 0.86 6.83 -6.07
C ILE A 132 -0.26 5.87 -5.68
N ASP A 133 -0.98 6.23 -4.65
CA ASP A 133 -2.10 5.47 -4.11
C ASP A 133 -3.27 5.40 -5.10
N LYS A 134 -3.77 4.19 -5.30
CA LYS A 134 -4.97 3.90 -6.10
C LYS A 134 -5.93 2.96 -5.34
N GLY A 135 -5.99 3.12 -4.00
CA GLY A 135 -6.76 2.28 -3.11
C GLY A 135 -6.03 1.00 -2.75
N GLU A 136 -6.55 -0.15 -3.16
CA GLU A 136 -5.91 -1.45 -2.87
C GLU A 136 -4.61 -1.68 -3.64
N LYS A 137 -4.34 -0.90 -4.68
CA LYS A 137 -3.15 -0.99 -5.53
C LYS A 137 -2.44 0.36 -5.62
N ALA A 138 -1.20 0.35 -6.07
CA ALA A 138 -0.41 1.56 -6.26
C ALA A 138 0.32 1.56 -7.60
N ALA A 139 0.62 2.73 -8.13
CA ALA A 139 1.62 2.91 -9.15
C ALA A 139 2.90 3.47 -8.51
N ILE A 140 4.06 3.07 -9.04
CA ILE A 140 5.35 3.46 -8.50
C ILE A 140 6.11 4.19 -9.60
N ARG A 141 6.50 5.44 -9.32
CA ARG A 141 7.23 6.27 -10.26
C ARG A 141 8.68 6.43 -9.81
N ALA A 142 9.61 6.09 -10.66
CA ALA A 142 11.03 6.29 -10.38
C ALA A 142 11.39 7.78 -10.49
N LEU A 143 12.10 8.29 -9.49
CA LEU A 143 12.57 9.66 -9.49
C LEU A 143 13.69 9.88 -10.52
N ALA A 144 14.52 8.86 -10.73
CA ALA A 144 15.69 8.93 -11.61
C ALA A 144 15.37 9.33 -13.06
N ASN A 145 14.21 8.93 -13.62
CA ASN A 145 13.81 9.25 -14.99
C ASN A 145 12.36 9.74 -15.12
N GLY A 146 11.64 9.88 -14.02
CA GLY A 146 10.26 10.35 -13.99
C GLY A 146 9.23 9.40 -14.60
N LYS A 147 9.56 8.12 -14.79
CA LYS A 147 8.69 7.12 -15.41
C LYS A 147 8.16 6.11 -14.40
N TYR A 148 7.03 5.48 -14.72
CA TYR A 148 6.42 4.45 -13.91
C TYR A 148 7.12 3.11 -14.10
N LEU A 149 7.21 2.33 -13.01
CA LEU A 149 7.55 0.93 -13.10
C LEU A 149 6.46 0.21 -13.90
N SER A 150 6.88 -0.52 -14.89
CA SER A 150 6.04 -1.28 -15.81
C SER A 150 6.58 -2.69 -15.96
N GLN A 151 5.69 -3.66 -15.87
CA GLN A 151 6.04 -5.07 -16.03
C GLN A 151 5.60 -5.56 -17.42
N LYS A 152 6.52 -6.18 -18.16
CA LYS A 152 6.24 -6.83 -19.43
C LYS A 152 7.15 -8.03 -19.61
N ASP A 153 6.60 -9.17 -19.98
CA ASP A 153 7.36 -10.40 -20.31
C ASP A 153 8.39 -10.81 -19.21
N ASN A 154 7.96 -10.77 -17.93
CA ASN A 154 8.78 -11.01 -16.73
C ASN A 154 9.94 -10.01 -16.50
N ILE A 155 9.98 -8.96 -17.30
CA ILE A 155 10.92 -7.85 -17.13
C ILE A 155 10.18 -6.68 -16.47
N ILE A 156 10.85 -6.00 -15.54
CA ILE A 156 10.36 -4.77 -14.93
C ILE A 156 11.30 -3.63 -15.24
N THR A 157 10.75 -2.52 -15.72
CA THR A 157 11.51 -1.32 -16.07
C THR A 157 10.72 -0.07 -15.71
N ALA A 158 11.39 1.06 -15.49
CA ALA A 158 10.76 2.37 -15.44
C ALA A 158 10.71 2.96 -16.85
N SER A 159 9.68 2.67 -17.63
CA SER A 159 9.67 2.92 -19.09
C SER A 159 8.49 3.71 -19.60
N THR A 160 7.37 3.80 -18.89
CA THR A 160 6.15 4.47 -19.36
C THR A 160 5.85 5.75 -18.60
N SER A 161 5.18 6.69 -19.28
CA SER A 161 4.66 7.93 -18.68
C SER A 161 3.19 7.82 -18.28
N ASP A 162 2.52 6.73 -18.68
CA ASP A 162 1.11 6.48 -18.42
C ASP A 162 0.94 5.28 -17.48
N ILE A 163 -0.16 5.26 -16.75
CA ILE A 163 -0.51 4.18 -15.83
C ILE A 163 -1.62 3.33 -16.47
N ALA A 164 -1.35 2.06 -16.69
CA ALA A 164 -2.29 1.04 -17.13
C ALA A 164 -2.16 -0.22 -16.24
N ASP A 165 -2.67 -1.37 -16.66
CA ASP A 165 -2.69 -2.58 -15.82
C ASP A 165 -1.30 -3.10 -15.46
N ASN A 166 -0.30 -2.94 -16.32
CA ASN A 166 1.07 -3.37 -16.10
C ASN A 166 1.85 -2.50 -15.10
N GLU A 167 1.35 -1.33 -14.78
CA GLU A 167 1.95 -0.34 -13.88
C GLU A 167 1.37 -0.39 -12.47
N TYR A 168 0.35 -1.24 -12.23
CA TYR A 168 -0.22 -1.40 -10.90
C TYR A 168 0.43 -2.52 -10.12
N PHE A 169 0.72 -2.24 -8.86
CA PHE A 169 1.35 -3.15 -7.92
C PHE A 169 0.58 -3.23 -6.60
N LEU A 170 0.62 -4.39 -5.98
CA LEU A 170 0.18 -4.64 -4.61
C LEU A 170 1.41 -4.76 -3.72
N PHE A 171 1.31 -4.19 -2.53
CA PHE A 171 2.29 -4.36 -1.46
C PHE A 171 1.79 -5.48 -0.54
N LYS A 172 2.33 -6.68 -0.71
CA LYS A 172 1.97 -7.86 0.09
C LYS A 172 2.97 -8.03 1.23
N ASN A 173 2.51 -8.04 2.47
CA ASN A 173 3.39 -8.28 3.61
C ASN A 173 4.04 -9.67 3.50
N GLU A 174 5.35 -9.79 3.74
CA GLU A 174 6.07 -11.07 3.69
C GLU A 174 5.62 -12.04 4.78
N GLY A 175 5.09 -11.53 5.89
CA GLY A 175 4.49 -12.32 6.97
C GLY A 175 3.06 -12.78 6.69
N ASP A 176 2.41 -12.26 5.67
CA ASP A 176 1.10 -12.75 5.29
C ASP A 176 1.24 -14.11 4.60
N PRO A 177 0.51 -15.13 5.04
CA PRO A 177 0.61 -16.45 4.44
C PRO A 177 0.23 -16.36 2.96
N THR A 178 1.25 -16.46 2.08
CA THR A 178 1.05 -16.56 0.64
C THR A 178 0.58 -17.96 0.27
N THR A 179 -0.65 -18.26 0.55
CA THR A 179 -1.32 -19.36 -0.12
C THR A 179 -1.91 -18.83 -1.41
N ILE A 180 -1.41 -19.30 -2.53
CA ILE A 180 -1.90 -19.10 -3.91
C ILE A 180 -3.35 -19.62 -4.09
N ASN A 181 -4.14 -19.65 -3.06
CA ASN A 181 -5.51 -20.11 -3.09
C ASN A 181 -6.42 -19.41 -2.09
N GLU A 182 -6.34 -18.11 -1.98
CA GLU A 182 -7.45 -17.41 -1.33
C GLU A 182 -7.48 -15.94 -1.71
N LEU A 183 -7.94 -15.63 -2.92
CA LEU A 183 -8.94 -14.60 -3.14
C LEU A 183 -10.24 -15.09 -2.51
N ARG A 184 -10.20 -15.48 -1.26
CA ARG A 184 -11.36 -15.48 -0.41
C ARG A 184 -11.39 -14.13 0.25
N ASN A 185 -12.52 -13.45 0.11
CA ASN A 185 -12.98 -12.52 1.11
C ASN A 185 -12.75 -13.19 2.46
N ASN A 186 -11.67 -12.86 3.16
CA ASN A 186 -11.44 -13.25 4.55
C ASN A 186 -12.37 -12.43 5.45
N GLU A 187 -13.63 -12.28 5.03
CA GLU A 187 -14.63 -11.82 5.94
C GLU A 187 -14.84 -12.92 6.97
N ILE A 188 -14.71 -12.52 8.23
CA ILE A 188 -15.09 -13.38 9.34
C ILE A 188 -16.50 -13.84 9.06
N ASP A 189 -16.69 -15.14 8.89
CA ASP A 189 -17.99 -15.77 8.69
C ASP A 189 -18.47 -16.34 10.03
N CYS A 190 -19.66 -15.95 10.41
CA CYS A 190 -20.31 -16.43 11.63
C CYS A 190 -21.73 -16.93 11.28
N SER A 191 -21.91 -18.23 11.31
CA SER A 191 -23.16 -18.90 10.96
C SER A 191 -23.65 -19.78 12.09
N VAL A 192 -24.92 -20.13 12.05
CA VAL A 192 -25.56 -21.01 13.04
C VAL A 192 -26.13 -22.23 12.32
N VAL A 193 -25.76 -23.42 12.79
CA VAL A 193 -26.29 -24.69 12.31
C VAL A 193 -26.70 -25.52 13.50
N SER A 194 -28.01 -25.79 13.64
CA SER A 194 -28.56 -26.43 14.84
C SER A 194 -28.19 -25.61 16.08
N ASN A 195 -27.64 -26.22 17.13
CA ASN A 195 -27.25 -25.54 18.36
C ASN A 195 -25.74 -25.18 18.37
N GLN A 196 -25.17 -24.90 17.20
CA GLN A 196 -23.75 -24.68 17.04
C GLN A 196 -23.49 -23.38 16.29
N ILE A 197 -22.68 -22.51 16.86
CA ILE A 197 -22.11 -21.33 16.21
C ILE A 197 -20.83 -21.78 15.53
N ILE A 198 -20.76 -21.58 14.22
CA ILE A 198 -19.59 -21.89 13.38
C ILE A 198 -18.93 -20.57 13.00
N ILE A 199 -17.68 -20.40 13.39
CA ILE A 199 -16.88 -19.21 13.10
C ILE A 199 -15.73 -19.63 12.18
N LYS A 200 -15.57 -18.93 11.05
CA LYS A 200 -14.49 -19.15 10.09
C LYS A 200 -13.70 -17.87 9.84
N ASN A 201 -12.46 -18.03 9.40
CA ASN A 201 -11.57 -16.94 9.02
C ASN A 201 -11.33 -15.92 10.16
N ALA A 202 -11.23 -16.39 11.42
CA ALA A 202 -11.10 -15.53 12.59
C ALA A 202 -9.91 -15.92 13.51
N ILE A 203 -8.91 -16.64 12.99
CA ILE A 203 -7.72 -17.03 13.76
C ILE A 203 -7.04 -15.79 14.36
N GLY A 204 -6.75 -15.86 15.67
CA GLY A 204 -6.12 -14.78 16.43
C GLY A 204 -7.11 -13.80 17.03
N GLU A 205 -8.37 -13.78 16.58
CA GLU A 205 -9.39 -12.92 17.13
C GLU A 205 -9.97 -13.48 18.45
N GLN A 206 -10.53 -12.58 19.26
CA GLN A 206 -11.28 -12.96 20.44
C GLN A 206 -12.78 -12.98 20.13
N VAL A 207 -13.44 -14.11 20.43
CA VAL A 207 -14.90 -14.20 20.39
C VAL A 207 -15.47 -13.90 21.76
N ASN A 208 -16.48 -13.04 21.81
CA ASN A 208 -17.29 -12.75 22.98
C ASN A 208 -18.79 -12.97 22.61
N ILE A 209 -19.50 -13.74 23.43
CA ILE A 209 -20.93 -13.99 23.22
C ILE A 209 -21.70 -13.38 24.38
N PHE A 210 -22.70 -12.56 24.06
CA PHE A 210 -23.55 -11.85 25.01
C PHE A 210 -25.00 -12.26 24.84
N ASP A 211 -25.77 -12.22 25.90
CA ASP A 211 -27.23 -12.21 25.82
C ASP A 211 -27.75 -10.82 25.37
N LEU A 212 -29.02 -10.70 25.12
CA LEU A 212 -29.64 -9.44 24.70
C LEU A 212 -29.63 -8.35 25.79
N SER A 213 -29.32 -8.69 27.02
CA SER A 213 -29.15 -7.70 28.10
C SER A 213 -27.70 -7.12 28.13
N GLY A 214 -26.80 -7.64 27.28
CA GLY A 214 -25.40 -7.25 27.25
C GLY A 214 -24.51 -8.00 28.25
N LYS A 215 -25.05 -9.03 28.93
CA LYS A 215 -24.27 -9.88 29.84
C LYS A 215 -23.39 -10.81 29.01
N LEU A 216 -22.07 -10.80 29.28
CA LEU A 216 -21.11 -11.73 28.69
C LEU A 216 -21.38 -13.17 29.19
N LEU A 217 -21.59 -14.09 28.25
CA LEU A 217 -21.85 -15.50 28.50
C LEU A 217 -20.65 -16.39 28.18
N TYR A 218 -19.84 -16.00 27.20
CA TYR A 218 -18.70 -16.79 26.73
C TYR A 218 -17.61 -15.89 26.17
N ARG A 219 -16.34 -16.30 26.38
CA ARG A 219 -15.15 -15.65 25.82
C ARG A 219 -14.08 -16.67 25.52
N GLN A 220 -13.50 -16.61 24.33
CA GLN A 220 -12.36 -17.45 23.92
C GLN A 220 -11.54 -16.74 22.84
N ASN A 221 -10.23 -17.04 22.77
CA ASN A 221 -9.42 -16.69 21.62
C ASN A 221 -9.53 -17.81 20.57
N ILE A 222 -9.76 -17.43 19.32
CA ILE A 222 -9.91 -18.36 18.21
C ILE A 222 -8.52 -18.81 17.78
N SER A 223 -8.28 -20.13 17.82
CA SER A 223 -6.99 -20.74 17.49
C SER A 223 -7.03 -21.60 16.22
N THR A 224 -8.22 -21.85 15.67
CA THR A 224 -8.42 -22.69 14.49
C THR A 224 -9.23 -21.93 13.43
N ASP A 225 -9.05 -22.28 12.17
CA ASP A 225 -9.76 -21.64 11.04
C ASP A 225 -11.25 -21.97 11.01
N ASN A 226 -11.67 -23.01 11.73
CA ASN A 226 -13.06 -23.43 11.91
C ASN A 226 -13.30 -23.66 13.41
N GLU A 227 -13.80 -22.65 14.11
CA GLU A 227 -14.19 -22.77 15.52
C GLU A 227 -15.67 -23.09 15.63
N ASN A 228 -16.00 -24.09 16.48
CA ASN A 228 -17.36 -24.55 16.70
C ASN A 228 -17.72 -24.39 18.18
N ILE A 229 -18.70 -23.57 18.48
CA ILE A 229 -19.14 -23.27 19.84
C ILE A 229 -20.58 -23.72 20.03
N TYR A 230 -20.82 -24.61 20.98
CA TYR A 230 -22.19 -25.09 21.29
C TYR A 230 -22.88 -24.15 22.26
N PHE A 231 -24.10 -23.73 21.92
CA PHE A 231 -24.94 -22.89 22.75
C PHE A 231 -26.36 -23.41 22.82
N ASN A 232 -27.08 -23.08 23.90
CA ASN A 232 -28.49 -23.38 24.02
C ASN A 232 -29.32 -22.48 23.09
N ASN A 233 -30.56 -22.89 22.82
CA ASN A 233 -31.51 -22.09 22.04
C ASN A 233 -31.68 -20.70 22.68
N GLY A 234 -31.58 -19.66 21.89
CA GLY A 234 -31.68 -18.29 22.37
C GLY A 234 -31.22 -17.25 21.33
N ASN A 235 -31.38 -15.98 21.70
CA ASN A 235 -30.88 -14.86 20.90
C ASN A 235 -29.59 -14.31 21.51
N TYR A 236 -28.55 -14.16 20.71
CA TYR A 236 -27.22 -13.76 21.15
C TYR A 236 -26.64 -12.67 20.27
N LEU A 237 -25.75 -11.87 20.85
CA LEU A 237 -24.84 -10.99 20.15
C LEU A 237 -23.45 -11.62 20.23
N ILE A 238 -22.83 -11.85 19.08
CA ILE A 238 -21.49 -12.43 18.96
C ILE A 238 -20.57 -11.34 18.44
N GLN A 239 -19.58 -10.99 19.24
CA GLN A 239 -18.51 -10.06 18.84
C GLN A 239 -17.25 -10.87 18.53
N ILE A 240 -16.65 -10.65 17.36
CA ILE A 240 -15.39 -11.27 16.92
C ILE A 240 -14.50 -10.15 16.39
N GLY A 241 -13.43 -9.83 17.14
CA GLY A 241 -12.65 -8.64 16.86
C GLY A 241 -13.50 -7.38 16.90
N ASP A 242 -13.54 -6.63 15.81
CA ASP A 242 -14.34 -5.41 15.62
C ASP A 242 -15.75 -5.66 15.03
N LYS A 243 -16.03 -6.90 14.61
CA LYS A 243 -17.34 -7.27 14.01
C LYS A 243 -18.33 -7.77 15.04
N THR A 244 -19.62 -7.47 14.82
CA THR A 244 -20.73 -7.94 15.67
C THR A 244 -21.79 -8.60 14.82
N PHE A 245 -22.20 -9.81 15.23
CA PHE A 245 -23.22 -10.62 14.61
C PHE A 245 -24.40 -10.82 15.57
N LYS A 246 -25.61 -10.80 15.04
CA LYS A 246 -26.81 -11.20 15.80
C LYS A 246 -27.22 -12.58 15.32
N CYS A 247 -27.34 -13.52 16.23
CA CYS A 247 -27.78 -14.88 15.89
C CYS A 247 -28.96 -15.32 16.75
N ASN A 248 -29.76 -16.22 16.18
CA ASN A 248 -30.79 -16.99 16.86
C ASN A 248 -30.39 -18.47 16.73
N ILE A 249 -30.25 -19.14 17.84
CA ILE A 249 -29.93 -20.56 17.94
C ILE A 249 -31.18 -21.34 18.32
#